data_ce84a951bf7377f9bc471bf38f7e3a42
#
_entry.id   ce84a951bf7377f9bc471bf38f7e3a42
#
_cell.length_a   1.000
_cell.length_b   1.000
_cell.length_c   1.000
_cell.angle_alpha   90.00
_cell.angle_beta   90.00
_cell.angle_gamma   90.00
#
_symmetry.space_group_name_H-M   'P 1'
#
loop_
_entity.id
_entity.type
_entity.pdbx_description
1 polymer ?
#
loop_
_entity_poly.entity_id
_entity_poly.type
_entity_poly.pdbx_seq_one_letter_code
_entity_poly.pdbx_strand_id
1 'polypeptide(L)'
;MKTTIELPLLPLRDVVVYPHMVIPLFVGREKSIEALEAAMTGDKQILLLAQRNPADDDPGEDALYRVGTIATVLQLLKLPDGTVKVLVEGEQRGAVERFSEVDGHCRAEVSLIDEVDAPDRESEVFVRSLLSQFEQYVQLGKKVPAEVLSSLNSIDEPSRLVDTMAAHMALKIEQKQEILEIIDLSARVEHVLALLDAEIDLLQVEKRIRGRVKKQMERSQREYYLNEQMKAIQKELGDGDEGHNEIEELKKRIDAAGLPKDAMTCLLYTSPSPRDRQKS
;
A
#
# COMPACT_ATOMS: atom_id res chain seq x y z
N MET A 1 -28.73 -32.24 -2.09
CA MET A 1 -28.80 -31.66 -3.46
C MET A 1 -28.18 -30.27 -3.33
N LYS A 2 -27.08 -29.96 -4.04
CA LYS A 2 -26.58 -28.59 -4.05
C LYS A 2 -27.63 -27.71 -4.72
N THR A 3 -28.06 -26.68 -4.04
CA THR A 3 -28.96 -25.68 -4.62
C THR A 3 -28.13 -24.82 -5.58
N THR A 4 -28.40 -24.96 -6.87
CA THR A 4 -27.79 -24.15 -7.92
C THR A 4 -28.76 -23.07 -8.34
N ILE A 5 -28.27 -21.85 -8.45
CA ILE A 5 -29.02 -20.67 -8.91
C ILE A 5 -28.29 -20.02 -10.11
N GLU A 6 -29.04 -19.47 -11.02
CA GLU A 6 -28.48 -18.76 -12.17
C GLU A 6 -28.54 -17.25 -11.91
N LEU A 7 -27.38 -16.59 -11.91
CA LEU A 7 -27.26 -15.18 -11.59
C LEU A 7 -26.52 -14.40 -12.69
N PRO A 8 -26.87 -13.11 -12.91
CA PRO A 8 -26.01 -12.20 -13.66
C PRO A 8 -24.65 -12.09 -12.98
N LEU A 9 -23.59 -11.94 -13.79
CA LEU A 9 -22.21 -11.91 -13.34
C LEU A 9 -21.61 -10.51 -13.53
N LEU A 10 -20.96 -9.97 -12.48
CA LEU A 10 -20.20 -8.73 -12.52
C LEU A 10 -18.72 -9.02 -12.25
N PRO A 11 -17.85 -8.93 -13.27
CA PRO A 11 -16.39 -9.04 -13.09
C PRO A 11 -15.81 -7.79 -12.42
N LEU A 12 -15.04 -7.98 -11.34
CA LEU A 12 -14.38 -6.92 -10.56
C LEU A 12 -12.88 -6.93 -10.85
N ARG A 13 -12.30 -5.74 -11.16
CA ARG A 13 -10.89 -5.60 -11.56
C ARG A 13 -9.91 -5.67 -10.39
N ASP A 14 -10.21 -4.95 -9.33
CA ASP A 14 -9.25 -4.60 -8.27
C ASP A 14 -9.79 -4.80 -6.86
N VAL A 15 -10.96 -5.41 -6.73
CA VAL A 15 -11.61 -5.62 -5.44
C VAL A 15 -12.17 -7.05 -5.33
N VAL A 16 -12.01 -7.62 -4.14
CA VAL A 16 -12.71 -8.84 -3.71
C VAL A 16 -13.75 -8.40 -2.69
N VAL A 17 -15.00 -8.79 -2.91
CA VAL A 17 -16.11 -8.48 -2.01
C VAL A 17 -16.36 -9.71 -1.14
N TYR A 18 -16.48 -9.48 0.17
CA TYR A 18 -16.79 -10.53 1.14
C TYR A 18 -18.26 -10.47 1.56
N PRO A 19 -18.81 -11.54 2.13
CA PRO A 19 -20.10 -11.52 2.77
C PRO A 19 -20.24 -10.40 3.80
N HIS A 20 -21.45 -9.86 3.95
CA HIS A 20 -21.79 -8.75 4.86
C HIS A 20 -21.07 -7.42 4.60
N MET A 21 -20.36 -7.31 3.47
CA MET A 21 -19.67 -6.10 3.06
C MET A 21 -20.57 -5.23 2.18
N VAL A 22 -20.74 -3.96 2.56
CA VAL A 22 -21.45 -2.96 1.74
C VAL A 22 -20.42 -2.07 1.06
N ILE A 23 -20.40 -2.09 -0.28
CA ILE A 23 -19.40 -1.35 -1.06
C ILE A 23 -20.03 -0.64 -2.26
N PRO A 24 -19.63 0.63 -2.53
CA PRO A 24 -19.93 1.29 -3.79
C PRO A 24 -18.97 0.86 -4.88
N LEU A 25 -19.48 0.42 -6.02
CA LEU A 25 -18.71 0.04 -7.20
C LEU A 25 -19.02 1.02 -8.33
N PHE A 26 -18.01 1.30 -9.19
CA PHE A 26 -18.16 2.09 -10.39
C PHE A 26 -18.00 1.18 -11.61
N VAL A 27 -19.05 1.09 -12.42
CA VAL A 27 -19.15 0.17 -13.54
C VAL A 27 -19.28 0.98 -14.83
N GLY A 28 -18.33 0.80 -15.74
CA GLY A 28 -18.31 1.50 -17.04
C GLY A 28 -18.33 0.57 -18.25
N ARG A 29 -18.22 -0.76 -18.05
CA ARG A 29 -18.27 -1.74 -19.16
C ARG A 29 -19.73 -2.03 -19.55
N GLU A 30 -20.00 -2.03 -20.83
CA GLU A 30 -21.35 -2.22 -21.39
C GLU A 30 -21.97 -3.54 -20.93
N LYS A 31 -21.28 -4.68 -21.08
CA LYS A 31 -21.71 -5.99 -20.59
C LYS A 31 -22.00 -6.03 -19.08
N SER A 32 -21.23 -5.28 -18.30
CA SER A 32 -21.41 -5.20 -16.83
C SER A 32 -22.62 -4.33 -16.46
N ILE A 33 -22.91 -3.29 -17.24
CA ILE A 33 -24.09 -2.45 -17.05
C ILE A 33 -25.35 -3.25 -17.38
N GLU A 34 -25.35 -4.01 -18.47
CA GLU A 34 -26.44 -4.90 -18.85
C GLU A 34 -26.71 -5.99 -17.79
N ALA A 35 -25.63 -6.57 -17.22
CA ALA A 35 -25.77 -7.52 -16.11
C ALA A 35 -26.45 -6.90 -14.87
N LEU A 36 -26.08 -5.63 -14.54
CA LEU A 36 -26.71 -4.88 -13.44
C LEU A 36 -28.18 -4.56 -13.72
N GLU A 37 -28.53 -4.20 -14.95
CA GLU A 37 -29.91 -3.95 -15.35
C GLU A 37 -30.75 -5.23 -15.31
N ALA A 38 -30.17 -6.35 -15.75
CA ALA A 38 -30.81 -7.66 -15.62
C ALA A 38 -31.05 -8.05 -14.16
N ALA A 39 -30.06 -7.83 -13.28
CA ALA A 39 -30.22 -8.05 -11.84
C ALA A 39 -31.34 -7.18 -11.23
N MET A 40 -31.40 -5.90 -11.60
CA MET A 40 -32.44 -4.96 -11.11
C MET A 40 -33.86 -5.32 -11.59
N THR A 41 -33.99 -6.01 -12.71
CA THR A 41 -35.28 -6.45 -13.25
C THR A 41 -35.76 -7.75 -12.55
N GLY A 42 -34.80 -8.53 -12.02
CA GLY A 42 -35.04 -9.77 -11.28
C GLY A 42 -35.07 -9.57 -9.75
N ASP A 43 -34.45 -10.51 -9.03
CA ASP A 43 -34.41 -10.56 -7.57
C ASP A 43 -33.37 -9.62 -6.95
N LYS A 44 -32.74 -8.73 -7.76
CA LYS A 44 -31.65 -7.82 -7.39
C LYS A 44 -30.38 -8.54 -6.95
N GLN A 45 -30.28 -9.82 -7.18
CA GLN A 45 -29.09 -10.60 -6.88
C GLN A 45 -28.14 -10.60 -8.06
N ILE A 46 -26.84 -10.53 -7.75
CA ILE A 46 -25.75 -10.53 -8.73
C ILE A 46 -24.55 -11.27 -8.15
N LEU A 47 -23.85 -12.02 -8.99
CA LEU A 47 -22.59 -12.64 -8.61
C LEU A 47 -21.42 -11.70 -8.84
N LEU A 48 -20.61 -11.46 -7.83
CA LEU A 48 -19.39 -10.66 -7.89
C LEU A 48 -18.17 -11.59 -7.96
N LEU A 49 -17.42 -11.54 -9.04
CA LEU A 49 -16.18 -12.32 -9.21
C LEU A 49 -14.99 -11.41 -9.45
N ALA A 50 -13.89 -11.68 -8.75
CA ALA A 50 -12.63 -10.98 -9.02
C ALA A 50 -11.98 -11.52 -10.31
N GLN A 51 -11.28 -10.61 -11.02
CA GLN A 51 -10.44 -10.95 -12.16
C GLN A 51 -9.04 -11.34 -11.68
N ARG A 52 -8.41 -12.31 -12.39
CA ARG A 52 -7.00 -12.68 -12.15
C ARG A 52 -6.05 -11.60 -12.64
N ASN A 53 -6.38 -10.97 -13.76
CA ASN A 53 -5.59 -9.89 -14.32
C ASN A 53 -6.43 -8.61 -14.43
N PRO A 54 -6.14 -7.56 -13.65
CA PRO A 54 -6.88 -6.29 -13.68
C PRO A 54 -6.80 -5.54 -15.01
N ALA A 55 -5.81 -5.88 -15.87
CA ALA A 55 -5.59 -5.20 -17.14
C ALA A 55 -6.55 -5.66 -18.26
N ASP A 56 -7.25 -6.79 -18.06
CA ASP A 56 -8.17 -7.31 -19.06
C ASP A 56 -9.46 -6.51 -19.08
N ASP A 57 -9.78 -5.95 -20.25
CA ASP A 57 -11.02 -5.19 -20.43
C ASP A 57 -12.24 -6.08 -20.66
N ASP A 58 -12.08 -7.23 -21.29
CA ASP A 58 -13.13 -8.23 -21.55
C ASP A 58 -12.64 -9.62 -21.09
N PRO A 59 -12.67 -9.90 -19.78
CA PRO A 59 -12.13 -11.15 -19.24
C PRO A 59 -12.99 -12.34 -19.68
N GLY A 60 -12.34 -13.32 -20.30
CA GLY A 60 -12.96 -14.62 -20.55
C GLY A 60 -13.08 -15.44 -19.26
N GLU A 61 -13.71 -16.62 -19.36
CA GLU A 61 -13.96 -17.52 -18.22
C GLU A 61 -12.68 -17.89 -17.45
N ASP A 62 -11.55 -18.10 -18.13
CA ASP A 62 -10.27 -18.47 -17.53
C ASP A 62 -9.60 -17.30 -16.79
N ALA A 63 -9.97 -16.07 -17.11
CA ALA A 63 -9.46 -14.86 -16.48
C ALA A 63 -10.19 -14.50 -15.18
N LEU A 64 -11.26 -15.24 -14.82
CA LEU A 64 -12.04 -15.05 -13.60
C LEU A 64 -11.70 -16.11 -12.56
N TYR A 65 -11.87 -15.75 -11.30
CA TYR A 65 -11.88 -16.74 -10.22
C TYR A 65 -13.20 -17.50 -10.23
N ARG A 66 -13.22 -18.68 -9.62
CA ARG A 66 -14.43 -19.52 -9.60
C ARG A 66 -15.25 -19.40 -8.32
N VAL A 67 -14.67 -18.80 -7.29
CA VAL A 67 -15.38 -18.50 -6.05
C VAL A 67 -15.57 -17.00 -5.97
N GLY A 68 -16.78 -16.58 -5.67
CA GLY A 68 -17.13 -15.18 -5.50
C GLY A 68 -18.19 -14.97 -4.44
N THR A 69 -18.76 -13.79 -4.41
CA THR A 69 -19.79 -13.41 -3.45
C THR A 69 -21.09 -13.10 -4.19
N ILE A 70 -22.17 -13.75 -3.79
CA ILE A 70 -23.52 -13.38 -4.19
C ILE A 70 -23.88 -12.13 -3.40
N ALA A 71 -24.32 -11.11 -4.12
CA ALA A 71 -24.61 -9.81 -3.53
C ALA A 71 -25.97 -9.30 -3.97
N THR A 72 -26.61 -8.52 -3.10
CA THR A 72 -27.83 -7.79 -3.41
C THR A 72 -27.52 -6.36 -3.82
N VAL A 73 -28.12 -5.90 -4.93
CA VAL A 73 -28.01 -4.52 -5.39
C VAL A 73 -28.94 -3.64 -4.57
N LEU A 74 -28.38 -2.81 -3.70
CA LEU A 74 -29.13 -1.89 -2.83
C LEU A 74 -29.56 -0.62 -3.58
N GLN A 75 -28.65 -0.05 -4.37
CA GLN A 75 -28.88 1.20 -5.09
C GLN A 75 -28.09 1.23 -6.40
N LEU A 76 -28.70 1.74 -7.45
CA LEU A 76 -28.09 1.96 -8.75
C LEU A 76 -28.30 3.41 -9.17
N LEU A 77 -27.22 4.12 -9.52
CA LEU A 77 -27.22 5.50 -9.98
C LEU A 77 -26.46 5.62 -11.31
N LYS A 78 -27.14 6.00 -12.38
CA LYS A 78 -26.50 6.31 -13.66
C LYS A 78 -25.91 7.70 -13.63
N LEU A 79 -24.63 7.82 -13.96
CA LEU A 79 -23.91 9.09 -14.01
C LEU A 79 -23.96 9.68 -15.43
N PRO A 80 -23.77 11.02 -15.58
CA PRO A 80 -23.86 11.68 -16.90
C PRO A 80 -22.77 11.25 -17.90
N ASP A 81 -21.67 10.69 -17.41
CA ASP A 81 -20.53 10.17 -18.18
C ASP A 81 -20.75 8.76 -18.75
N GLY A 82 -21.94 8.18 -18.51
CA GLY A 82 -22.27 6.82 -18.94
C GLY A 82 -21.83 5.73 -17.95
N THR A 83 -21.08 6.06 -16.89
CA THR A 83 -20.76 5.10 -15.81
C THR A 83 -21.94 4.90 -14.87
N VAL A 84 -22.00 3.73 -14.25
CA VAL A 84 -23.01 3.38 -13.27
C VAL A 84 -22.36 3.22 -11.92
N LYS A 85 -22.81 4.00 -10.94
CA LYS A 85 -22.46 3.78 -9.54
C LYS A 85 -23.48 2.87 -8.92
N VAL A 86 -23.03 1.74 -8.41
CA VAL A 86 -23.88 0.74 -7.75
C VAL A 86 -23.43 0.53 -6.31
N LEU A 87 -24.37 0.45 -5.38
CA LEU A 87 -24.13 0.03 -4.00
C LEU A 87 -24.60 -1.42 -3.87
N VAL A 88 -23.68 -2.30 -3.50
CA VAL A 88 -23.96 -3.72 -3.33
C VAL A 88 -23.65 -4.16 -1.91
N GLU A 89 -24.42 -5.13 -1.43
CA GLU A 89 -24.20 -5.83 -0.16
C GLU A 89 -23.93 -7.30 -0.44
N GLY A 90 -22.76 -7.79 -0.01
CA GLY A 90 -22.42 -9.20 -0.10
C GLY A 90 -23.28 -10.02 0.87
N GLU A 91 -23.83 -11.12 0.41
CA GLU A 91 -24.67 -12.01 1.22
C GLU A 91 -23.95 -13.31 1.57
N GLN A 92 -23.59 -14.09 0.56
CA GLN A 92 -23.06 -15.43 0.73
C GLN A 92 -22.00 -15.77 -0.32
N ARG A 93 -21.10 -16.68 0.02
CA ARG A 93 -20.13 -17.24 -0.91
C ARG A 93 -20.80 -18.15 -1.93
N GLY A 94 -20.36 -18.08 -3.19
CA GLY A 94 -20.83 -18.94 -4.26
C GLY A 94 -19.70 -19.45 -5.14
N ALA A 95 -19.80 -20.72 -5.55
CA ALA A 95 -18.89 -21.32 -6.52
C ALA A 95 -19.56 -21.43 -7.89
N VAL A 96 -18.86 -21.00 -8.92
CA VAL A 96 -19.33 -21.09 -10.31
C VAL A 96 -19.15 -22.51 -10.83
N GLU A 97 -20.24 -23.12 -11.22
CA GLU A 97 -20.27 -24.42 -11.90
C GLU A 97 -20.14 -24.25 -13.42
N ARG A 98 -20.85 -23.26 -13.99
CA ARG A 98 -20.86 -22.98 -15.43
C ARG A 98 -21.04 -21.48 -15.68
N PHE A 99 -20.31 -21.00 -16.70
CA PHE A 99 -20.53 -19.69 -17.28
C PHE A 99 -21.47 -19.78 -18.48
N SER A 100 -22.25 -18.76 -18.73
CA SER A 100 -23.13 -18.60 -19.88
C SER A 100 -23.17 -17.13 -20.30
N GLU A 101 -23.43 -16.86 -21.55
CA GLU A 101 -23.67 -15.51 -22.07
C GLU A 101 -25.09 -15.46 -22.64
N VAL A 102 -25.93 -14.59 -22.11
CA VAL A 102 -27.34 -14.44 -22.49
C VAL A 102 -27.63 -12.95 -22.62
N ASP A 103 -28.29 -12.56 -23.69
CA ASP A 103 -28.73 -11.18 -23.95
C ASP A 103 -27.60 -10.13 -23.81
N GLY A 104 -26.37 -10.47 -24.27
CA GLY A 104 -25.23 -9.54 -24.26
C GLY A 104 -24.47 -9.41 -22.94
N HIS A 105 -24.91 -10.07 -21.86
CA HIS A 105 -24.22 -10.06 -20.57
C HIS A 105 -23.84 -11.47 -20.09
N CYS A 106 -22.84 -11.52 -19.22
CA CYS A 106 -22.38 -12.76 -18.61
C CYS A 106 -23.32 -13.20 -17.48
N ARG A 107 -23.61 -14.48 -17.44
CA ARG A 107 -24.34 -15.15 -16.35
C ARG A 107 -23.53 -16.34 -15.85
N ALA A 108 -23.82 -16.77 -14.64
CA ALA A 108 -23.21 -17.95 -14.07
C ALA A 108 -24.24 -18.83 -13.34
N GLU A 109 -24.09 -20.14 -13.49
CA GLU A 109 -24.75 -21.12 -12.63
C GLU A 109 -23.89 -21.31 -11.38
N VAL A 110 -24.42 -20.96 -10.22
CA VAL A 110 -23.68 -20.82 -8.96
C VAL A 110 -24.21 -21.80 -7.95
N SER A 111 -23.35 -22.60 -7.33
CA SER A 111 -23.65 -23.39 -6.15
C SER A 111 -23.37 -22.60 -4.89
N LEU A 112 -24.31 -22.57 -3.96
CA LEU A 112 -24.12 -21.91 -2.66
C LEU A 112 -23.07 -22.67 -1.85
N ILE A 113 -22.22 -21.94 -1.17
CA ILE A 113 -21.20 -22.46 -0.27
C ILE A 113 -21.63 -22.18 1.15
N ASP A 114 -21.93 -23.25 1.89
CA ASP A 114 -22.19 -23.17 3.32
C ASP A 114 -20.84 -23.13 4.06
N GLU A 115 -20.71 -22.21 4.99
CA GLU A 115 -19.52 -22.10 5.82
C GLU A 115 -19.48 -23.21 6.88
N VAL A 116 -18.28 -23.61 7.25
CA VAL A 116 -18.04 -24.53 8.35
C VAL A 116 -17.66 -23.72 9.58
N ASP A 117 -18.55 -23.67 10.56
CA ASP A 117 -18.36 -22.92 11.80
C ASP A 117 -17.27 -23.55 12.68
N ALA A 118 -16.59 -22.68 13.43
CA ALA A 118 -15.65 -23.12 14.45
C ALA A 118 -16.39 -23.50 15.74
N PRO A 119 -15.81 -24.39 16.59
CA PRO A 119 -16.33 -24.68 17.92
C PRO A 119 -16.45 -23.41 18.78
N ASP A 120 -17.50 -23.27 19.59
CA ASP A 120 -17.80 -22.09 20.41
C ASP A 120 -16.61 -21.60 21.25
N ARG A 121 -15.85 -22.53 21.84
CA ARG A 121 -14.66 -22.19 22.67
C ARG A 121 -13.51 -21.58 21.86
N GLU A 122 -13.34 -21.98 20.62
CA GLU A 122 -12.32 -21.46 19.71
C GLU A 122 -12.74 -20.09 19.17
N SER A 123 -14.04 -19.88 18.95
CA SER A 123 -14.63 -18.65 18.45
C SER A 123 -14.27 -17.44 19.32
N GLU A 124 -14.39 -17.55 20.63
CA GLU A 124 -13.99 -16.46 21.55
C GLU A 124 -12.49 -16.15 21.50
N VAL A 125 -11.64 -17.18 21.37
CA VAL A 125 -10.19 -17.01 21.25
C VAL A 125 -9.84 -16.35 19.93
N PHE A 126 -10.51 -16.74 18.85
CA PHE A 126 -10.32 -16.16 17.51
C PHE A 126 -10.67 -14.69 17.50
N VAL A 127 -11.84 -14.29 17.99
CA VAL A 127 -12.25 -12.88 18.08
C VAL A 127 -11.21 -12.06 18.83
N ARG A 128 -10.77 -12.54 19.99
CA ARG A 128 -9.79 -11.82 20.81
C ARG A 128 -8.44 -11.67 20.12
N SER A 129 -7.95 -12.73 19.47
CA SER A 129 -6.66 -12.74 18.77
C SER A 129 -6.69 -11.82 17.56
N LEU A 130 -7.75 -11.91 16.75
CA LEU A 130 -7.95 -11.07 15.58
C LEU A 130 -7.99 -9.59 15.95
N LEU A 131 -8.79 -9.20 16.94
CA LEU A 131 -8.90 -7.81 17.37
C LEU A 131 -7.55 -7.27 17.88
N SER A 132 -6.84 -8.05 18.70
CA SER A 132 -5.54 -7.62 19.24
C SER A 132 -4.49 -7.40 18.16
N GLN A 133 -4.38 -8.32 17.20
CA GLN A 133 -3.41 -8.19 16.10
C GLN A 133 -3.82 -7.08 15.12
N PHE A 134 -5.11 -6.95 14.83
CA PHE A 134 -5.58 -5.91 13.93
C PHE A 134 -5.39 -4.50 14.51
N GLU A 135 -5.59 -4.31 15.83
CA GLU A 135 -5.25 -3.05 16.50
C GLU A 135 -3.78 -2.70 16.31
N GLN A 136 -2.87 -3.66 16.48
CA GLN A 136 -1.44 -3.46 16.25
C GLN A 136 -1.14 -3.08 14.80
N TYR A 137 -1.77 -3.75 13.83
CA TYR A 137 -1.65 -3.43 12.42
C TYR A 137 -2.08 -1.99 12.11
N VAL A 138 -3.24 -1.55 12.63
CA VAL A 138 -3.77 -0.19 12.44
C VAL A 138 -2.85 0.87 13.05
N GLN A 139 -2.32 0.63 14.25
CA GLN A 139 -1.39 1.56 14.91
C GLN A 139 -0.09 1.77 14.12
N LEU A 140 0.39 0.75 13.42
CA LEU A 140 1.59 0.82 12.60
C LEU A 140 1.32 1.42 11.21
N GLY A 141 0.21 1.06 10.57
CA GLY A 141 -0.06 1.33 9.16
C GLY A 141 -0.70 2.68 8.85
N LYS A 142 -1.45 3.29 9.76
CA LYS A 142 -2.19 4.57 9.58
C LYS A 142 -3.16 4.63 8.38
N LYS A 143 -3.46 3.50 7.74
CA LYS A 143 -4.31 3.44 6.53
C LYS A 143 -5.77 3.15 6.82
N VAL A 144 -6.09 2.69 8.03
CA VAL A 144 -7.45 2.30 8.43
C VAL A 144 -8.05 3.40 9.30
N PRO A 145 -9.25 3.90 8.98
CA PRO A 145 -9.94 4.89 9.81
C PRO A 145 -10.24 4.35 11.22
N ALA A 146 -10.19 5.22 12.24
CA ALA A 146 -10.47 4.81 13.62
C ALA A 146 -11.90 4.27 13.81
N GLU A 147 -12.84 4.73 12.98
CA GLU A 147 -14.23 4.28 12.95
C GLU A 147 -14.37 2.78 12.64
N VAL A 148 -13.45 2.23 11.82
CA VAL A 148 -13.42 0.80 11.49
C VAL A 148 -13.15 -0.04 12.73
N LEU A 149 -12.21 0.38 13.60
CA LEU A 149 -11.92 -0.32 14.86
C LEU A 149 -13.16 -0.35 15.78
N SER A 150 -13.89 0.75 15.84
CA SER A 150 -15.13 0.80 16.63
C SER A 150 -16.19 -0.14 16.09
N SER A 151 -16.31 -0.25 14.76
CA SER A 151 -17.24 -1.17 14.10
C SER A 151 -16.85 -2.62 14.31
N LEU A 152 -15.55 -2.96 14.22
CA LEU A 152 -15.06 -4.30 14.45
C LEU A 152 -15.31 -4.79 15.88
N ASN A 153 -15.15 -3.92 16.88
CA ASN A 153 -15.41 -4.24 18.28
C ASN A 153 -16.91 -4.53 18.57
N SER A 154 -17.81 -4.19 17.67
CA SER A 154 -19.24 -4.49 17.78
C SER A 154 -19.68 -5.79 17.08
N ILE A 155 -18.74 -6.49 16.43
CA ILE A 155 -19.00 -7.74 15.71
C ILE A 155 -18.63 -8.91 16.60
N ASP A 156 -19.63 -9.68 17.03
CA ASP A 156 -19.44 -10.86 17.87
C ASP A 156 -19.24 -12.14 17.04
N GLU A 157 -19.65 -12.13 15.76
CA GLU A 157 -19.58 -13.26 14.85
C GLU A 157 -18.17 -13.37 14.21
N PRO A 158 -17.42 -14.46 14.47
CA PRO A 158 -16.04 -14.59 14.00
C PRO A 158 -15.91 -14.59 12.47
N SER A 159 -16.86 -15.20 11.75
CA SER A 159 -16.83 -15.23 10.28
C SER A 159 -16.93 -13.82 9.70
N ARG A 160 -17.90 -13.05 10.18
CA ARG A 160 -18.07 -11.64 9.77
C ARG A 160 -16.91 -10.76 10.18
N LEU A 161 -16.32 -11.01 11.35
CA LEU A 161 -15.17 -10.26 11.85
C LEU A 161 -13.95 -10.46 10.96
N VAL A 162 -13.59 -11.71 10.66
CA VAL A 162 -12.42 -12.03 9.83
C VAL A 162 -12.57 -11.50 8.40
N ASP A 163 -13.76 -11.61 7.82
CA ASP A 163 -14.05 -11.10 6.48
C ASP A 163 -13.97 -9.56 6.42
N THR A 164 -14.51 -8.88 7.43
CA THR A 164 -14.43 -7.42 7.53
C THR A 164 -12.97 -6.96 7.70
N MET A 165 -12.17 -7.65 8.50
CA MET A 165 -10.74 -7.35 8.64
C MET A 165 -9.99 -7.55 7.33
N ALA A 166 -10.20 -8.68 6.64
CA ALA A 166 -9.58 -8.98 5.35
C ALA A 166 -9.90 -7.89 4.29
N ALA A 167 -11.13 -7.37 4.29
CA ALA A 167 -11.52 -6.28 3.42
C ALA A 167 -10.68 -5.01 3.63
N HIS A 168 -10.36 -4.67 4.89
CA HIS A 168 -9.61 -3.47 5.26
C HIS A 168 -8.08 -3.64 5.27
N MET A 169 -7.58 -4.85 5.12
CA MET A 169 -6.14 -5.11 4.97
C MET A 169 -5.64 -4.67 3.60
N ALA A 170 -4.41 -4.16 3.56
CA ALA A 170 -3.73 -3.76 2.31
C ALA A 170 -3.09 -4.97 1.60
N LEU A 171 -3.89 -6.02 1.35
CA LEU A 171 -3.47 -7.25 0.70
C LEU A 171 -3.62 -7.16 -0.83
N LYS A 172 -2.89 -8.01 -1.55
CA LYS A 172 -3.07 -8.22 -2.98
C LYS A 172 -4.39 -8.96 -3.26
N ILE A 173 -4.89 -8.83 -4.49
CA ILE A 173 -6.15 -9.48 -4.91
C ILE A 173 -6.07 -11.00 -4.71
N GLU A 174 -4.95 -11.61 -5.08
CA GLU A 174 -4.73 -13.05 -4.94
C GLU A 174 -4.88 -13.50 -3.47
N GLN A 175 -4.27 -12.79 -2.54
CA GLN A 175 -4.36 -13.08 -1.11
C GLN A 175 -5.78 -12.89 -0.56
N LYS A 176 -6.46 -11.83 -1.01
CA LYS A 176 -7.87 -11.61 -0.66
C LYS A 176 -8.77 -12.71 -1.21
N GLN A 177 -8.50 -13.16 -2.41
CA GLN A 177 -9.24 -14.25 -3.03
C GLN A 177 -9.00 -15.59 -2.30
N GLU A 178 -7.75 -15.88 -1.92
CA GLU A 178 -7.44 -17.05 -1.10
C GLU A 178 -8.28 -17.09 0.21
N ILE A 179 -8.40 -15.95 0.90
CA ILE A 179 -9.23 -15.84 2.10
C ILE A 179 -10.70 -16.12 1.79
N LEU A 180 -11.23 -15.61 0.66
CA LEU A 180 -12.60 -15.85 0.24
C LEU A 180 -12.87 -17.33 -0.06
N GLU A 181 -11.88 -18.04 -0.60
CA GLU A 181 -11.97 -19.46 -0.99
C GLU A 181 -11.88 -20.43 0.20
N ILE A 182 -11.35 -19.98 1.36
CA ILE A 182 -11.26 -20.81 2.57
C ILE A 182 -12.65 -20.87 3.22
N ILE A 183 -13.29 -22.06 3.16
CA ILE A 183 -14.64 -22.30 3.67
C ILE A 183 -14.63 -22.56 5.18
N ASP A 184 -13.61 -23.29 5.67
CA ASP A 184 -13.44 -23.59 7.09
C ASP A 184 -13.03 -22.34 7.86
N LEU A 185 -13.81 -21.97 8.87
CA LEU A 185 -13.59 -20.75 9.65
C LEU A 185 -12.27 -20.77 10.42
N SER A 186 -11.90 -21.90 11.02
CA SER A 186 -10.65 -22.02 11.79
C SER A 186 -9.46 -21.81 10.88
N ALA A 187 -9.42 -22.49 9.73
CA ALA A 187 -8.36 -22.34 8.74
C ALA A 187 -8.28 -20.92 8.17
N ARG A 188 -9.44 -20.26 7.94
CA ARG A 188 -9.51 -18.89 7.47
C ARG A 188 -8.96 -17.89 8.49
N VAL A 189 -9.31 -18.05 9.75
CA VAL A 189 -8.77 -17.22 10.86
C VAL A 189 -7.27 -17.38 10.99
N GLU A 190 -6.76 -18.61 11.00
CA GLU A 190 -5.31 -18.90 11.05
C GLU A 190 -4.57 -18.25 9.87
N HIS A 191 -5.14 -18.35 8.68
CA HIS A 191 -4.57 -17.75 7.48
C HIS A 191 -4.50 -16.21 7.57
N VAL A 192 -5.59 -15.57 8.01
CA VAL A 192 -5.64 -14.10 8.19
C VAL A 192 -4.69 -13.64 9.29
N LEU A 193 -4.58 -14.37 10.40
CA LEU A 193 -3.61 -14.07 11.45
C LEU A 193 -2.17 -14.15 10.94
N ALA A 194 -1.83 -15.17 10.14
CA ALA A 194 -0.51 -15.28 9.52
C ALA A 194 -0.20 -14.13 8.56
N LEU A 195 -1.20 -13.69 7.77
CA LEU A 195 -1.06 -12.52 6.89
C LEU A 195 -0.91 -11.22 7.69
N LEU A 196 -1.66 -11.06 8.79
CA LEU A 196 -1.52 -9.90 9.69
C LEU A 196 -0.13 -9.83 10.30
N ASP A 197 0.41 -10.93 10.79
CA ASP A 197 1.77 -10.98 11.35
C ASP A 197 2.81 -10.57 10.31
N ALA A 198 2.72 -11.10 9.10
CA ALA A 198 3.61 -10.74 8.00
C ALA A 198 3.55 -9.25 7.64
N GLU A 199 2.35 -8.66 7.57
CA GLU A 199 2.15 -7.25 7.31
C GLU A 199 2.66 -6.36 8.47
N ILE A 200 2.44 -6.76 9.72
CA ILE A 200 2.96 -6.08 10.91
C ILE A 200 4.49 -6.03 10.89
N ASP A 201 5.14 -7.15 10.59
CA ASP A 201 6.59 -7.23 10.48
C ASP A 201 7.12 -6.30 9.38
N LEU A 202 6.47 -6.30 8.22
CA LEU A 202 6.82 -5.42 7.10
C LEU A 202 6.70 -3.94 7.49
N LEU A 203 5.61 -3.55 8.12
CA LEU A 203 5.37 -2.18 8.59
C LEU A 203 6.40 -1.75 9.66
N GLN A 204 6.80 -2.66 10.55
CA GLN A 204 7.84 -2.39 11.53
C GLN A 204 9.20 -2.13 10.87
N VAL A 205 9.56 -2.93 9.85
CA VAL A 205 10.79 -2.74 9.06
C VAL A 205 10.74 -1.40 8.32
N GLU A 206 9.62 -1.08 7.65
CA GLU A 206 9.44 0.23 6.99
C GLU A 206 9.62 1.41 7.97
N LYS A 207 8.98 1.34 9.12
CA LYS A 207 9.09 2.39 10.17
C LYS A 207 10.53 2.57 10.62
N ARG A 208 11.28 1.47 10.79
CA ARG A 208 12.71 1.49 11.15
C ARG A 208 13.58 2.10 10.05
N ILE A 209 13.30 1.76 8.78
CA ILE A 209 14.01 2.33 7.63
C ILE A 209 13.73 3.83 7.51
N ARG A 210 12.47 4.24 7.55
CA ARG A 210 12.06 5.67 7.51
C ARG A 210 12.73 6.47 8.64
N GLY A 211 12.78 5.90 9.86
CA GLY A 211 13.45 6.52 10.99
C GLY A 211 14.95 6.73 10.75
N ARG A 212 15.65 5.74 10.16
CA ARG A 212 17.06 5.86 9.80
C ARG A 212 17.29 6.92 8.70
N VAL A 213 16.49 6.89 7.65
CA VAL A 213 16.58 7.87 6.55
C VAL A 213 16.35 9.28 7.07
N LYS A 214 15.32 9.50 7.88
CA LYS A 214 15.03 10.81 8.49
C LYS A 214 16.22 11.30 9.33
N LYS A 215 16.78 10.44 10.19
CA LYS A 215 17.94 10.77 11.03
C LYS A 215 19.19 11.10 10.18
N GLN A 216 19.40 10.38 9.08
CA GLN A 216 20.49 10.65 8.15
C GLN A 216 20.33 12.01 7.43
N MET A 217 19.11 12.30 6.97
CA MET A 217 18.79 13.59 6.34
C MET A 217 19.00 14.77 7.31
N GLU A 218 18.51 14.65 8.55
CA GLU A 218 18.69 15.66 9.60
C GLU A 218 20.18 15.89 9.89
N ARG A 219 20.98 14.82 9.91
CA ARG A 219 22.43 14.92 10.08
C ARG A 219 23.11 15.63 8.91
N SER A 220 22.78 15.24 7.68
CA SER A 220 23.35 15.88 6.47
C SER A 220 22.96 17.34 6.36
N GLN A 221 21.72 17.71 6.68
CA GLN A 221 21.29 19.11 6.72
C GLN A 221 22.07 19.93 7.77
N ARG A 222 22.28 19.33 8.96
CA ARG A 222 23.05 19.98 10.02
C ARG A 222 24.53 20.15 9.62
N GLU A 223 25.14 19.14 9.01
CA GLU A 223 26.53 19.22 8.49
C GLU A 223 26.65 20.28 7.40
N TYR A 224 25.68 20.34 6.48
CA TYR A 224 25.63 21.38 5.45
C TYR A 224 25.54 22.79 6.08
N TYR A 225 24.63 23.01 7.01
CA TYR A 225 24.47 24.29 7.69
C TYR A 225 25.71 24.72 8.45
N LEU A 226 26.37 23.80 9.17
CA LEU A 226 27.61 24.07 9.88
C LEU A 226 28.77 24.42 8.92
N ASN A 227 28.85 23.74 7.78
CA ASN A 227 29.86 24.04 6.76
C ASN A 227 29.62 25.41 6.14
N GLU A 228 28.38 25.81 5.86
CA GLU A 228 28.07 27.15 5.37
C GLU A 228 28.38 28.24 6.40
N GLN A 229 28.06 28.01 7.69
CA GLN A 229 28.47 28.93 8.76
C GLN A 229 29.97 29.03 8.87
N MET A 230 30.72 27.92 8.78
CA MET A 230 32.17 27.93 8.83
C MET A 230 32.77 28.74 7.66
N LYS A 231 32.23 28.56 6.44
CA LYS A 231 32.67 29.38 5.28
C LYS A 231 32.35 30.87 5.47
N ALA A 232 31.17 31.21 6.02
CA ALA A 232 30.79 32.58 6.29
C ALA A 232 31.74 33.23 7.32
N ILE A 233 32.05 32.51 8.41
CA ILE A 233 33.00 32.96 9.44
C ILE A 233 34.42 33.12 8.86
N GLN A 234 34.90 32.18 8.05
CA GLN A 234 36.19 32.28 7.37
C GLN A 234 36.24 33.51 6.48
N LYS A 235 35.18 33.81 5.76
CA LYS A 235 35.10 35.01 4.92
C LYS A 235 35.10 36.32 5.73
N GLU A 236 34.43 36.34 6.88
CA GLU A 236 34.43 37.51 7.79
C GLU A 236 35.77 37.71 8.50
N LEU A 237 36.47 36.61 8.83
CA LEU A 237 37.81 36.68 9.45
C LEU A 237 38.95 37.02 8.49
N GLY A 238 38.65 37.24 7.20
CA GLY A 238 39.63 37.61 6.21
C GLY A 238 40.56 36.48 5.74
N ASP A 239 40.21 35.22 6.03
CA ASP A 239 40.94 34.02 5.58
C ASP A 239 40.53 33.63 4.12
N GLY A 240 39.91 34.57 3.43
CA GLY A 240 39.52 34.42 2.04
C GLY A 240 40.67 34.80 1.12
N ASP A 241 41.27 33.81 0.51
CA ASP A 241 42.00 33.85 -0.79
C ASP A 241 43.17 34.84 -0.98
N GLU A 242 43.35 35.85 -0.12
CA GLU A 242 44.46 36.82 -0.27
C GLU A 242 45.79 36.20 0.12
N GLY A 243 45.84 35.33 1.12
CA GLY A 243 47.12 34.74 1.55
C GLY A 243 47.73 33.74 0.56
N HIS A 244 46.91 33.06 -0.22
CA HIS A 244 47.37 32.12 -1.28
C HIS A 244 47.83 32.91 -2.52
N ASN A 245 47.14 33.99 -2.83
CA ASN A 245 47.47 34.85 -3.97
C ASN A 245 48.79 35.64 -3.72
N GLU A 246 49.04 36.11 -2.50
CA GLU A 246 50.27 36.81 -2.13
C GLU A 246 51.49 35.91 -2.23
N ILE A 247 51.42 34.66 -1.82
CA ILE A 247 52.55 33.72 -1.90
C ILE A 247 52.83 33.35 -3.37
N GLU A 248 51.81 33.18 -4.20
CA GLU A 248 52.00 32.94 -5.64
C GLU A 248 52.51 34.19 -6.38
N GLU A 249 52.07 35.40 -6.01
CA GLU A 249 52.61 36.64 -6.55
C GLU A 249 54.05 36.87 -6.13
N LEU A 250 54.38 36.61 -4.86
CA LEU A 250 55.74 36.65 -4.37
C LEU A 250 56.65 35.65 -5.10
N LYS A 251 56.21 34.43 -5.32
CA LYS A 251 57.00 33.48 -6.14
C LYS A 251 57.18 33.96 -7.56
N LYS A 252 56.16 34.49 -8.23
CA LYS A 252 56.24 35.04 -9.58
C LYS A 252 57.21 36.23 -9.65
N ARG A 253 57.21 37.11 -8.63
CA ARG A 253 58.16 38.26 -8.55
C ARG A 253 59.63 37.82 -8.30
N ILE A 254 59.81 36.73 -7.50
CA ILE A 254 61.14 36.15 -7.26
C ILE A 254 61.66 35.49 -8.54
N ASP A 255 60.80 34.75 -9.28
CA ASP A 255 61.20 34.15 -10.55
C ASP A 255 61.48 35.19 -11.65
N ALA A 256 60.73 36.28 -11.68
CA ALA A 256 60.91 37.37 -12.64
C ALA A 256 62.18 38.24 -12.34
N ALA A 257 62.63 38.22 -11.10
CA ALA A 257 63.81 39.00 -10.68
C ALA A 257 65.17 38.40 -11.13
N GLY A 258 65.17 37.17 -11.71
CA GLY A 258 66.41 36.59 -12.32
C GLY A 258 67.55 36.35 -11.35
N LEU A 259 67.28 36.05 -10.09
CA LEU A 259 68.28 35.91 -9.05
C LEU A 259 69.19 34.68 -9.24
N PRO A 260 70.46 34.71 -8.87
CA PRO A 260 71.34 33.55 -8.86
C PRO A 260 70.79 32.43 -7.98
N LYS A 261 70.99 31.16 -8.36
CA LYS A 261 70.45 30.00 -7.68
C LYS A 261 70.65 29.94 -6.16
N ASP A 262 71.84 30.42 -5.70
CA ASP A 262 72.19 30.45 -4.28
C ASP A 262 71.35 31.48 -3.48
N ALA A 263 71.05 32.62 -4.08
CA ALA A 263 70.19 33.65 -3.48
C ALA A 263 68.71 33.22 -3.44
N MET A 264 68.24 32.45 -4.45
CA MET A 264 66.90 31.91 -4.53
C MET A 264 66.63 30.87 -3.44
N THR A 265 67.61 30.01 -3.17
CA THR A 265 67.54 29.02 -2.11
C THR A 265 67.49 29.68 -0.72
N CYS A 266 68.22 30.73 -0.49
CA CYS A 266 68.27 31.47 0.76
C CYS A 266 66.94 32.22 1.02
N LEU A 267 66.35 32.86 0.01
CA LEU A 267 65.06 33.56 0.11
C LEU A 267 63.90 32.64 0.36
N LEU A 268 63.88 31.42 -0.25
CA LEU A 268 62.85 30.42 -0.01
C LEU A 268 62.90 29.83 1.41
N TYR A 269 64.12 29.75 2.00
CA TYR A 269 64.32 29.25 3.36
C TYR A 269 64.05 30.29 4.45
N THR A 270 64.16 31.57 4.17
CA THR A 270 63.90 32.66 5.10
C THR A 270 62.50 33.26 4.99
N SER A 271 61.67 32.78 4.06
CA SER A 271 60.27 33.15 3.95
C SER A 271 59.51 32.66 5.19
N PRO A 272 58.81 33.50 5.96
CA PRO A 272 58.20 33.12 7.20
C PRO A 272 57.08 32.06 6.91
N SER A 273 57.18 30.94 7.60
CA SER A 273 56.20 29.89 7.53
C SER A 273 54.83 30.41 8.03
N PRO A 274 53.70 29.95 7.46
CA PRO A 274 52.38 30.32 7.95
C PRO A 274 52.18 30.07 9.45
N ARG A 275 53.00 29.23 10.07
CA ARG A 275 52.97 28.90 11.53
C ARG A 275 53.61 30.01 12.41
N ASP A 276 54.46 30.88 11.86
CA ASP A 276 55.16 31.89 12.64
C ASP A 276 54.32 33.17 12.84
N ARG A 277 53.27 33.38 12.06
CA ARG A 277 52.34 34.52 12.20
C ARG A 277 51.29 34.34 13.34
N GLN A 278 51.19 33.17 13.95
CA GLN A 278 50.26 32.94 15.05
C GLN A 278 50.82 33.23 16.45
N LYS A 279 52.02 33.78 16.54
CA LYS A 279 52.68 34.08 17.84
C LYS A 279 53.02 35.58 18.03
N SER A 280 52.36 36.46 17.30
CA SER A 280 52.44 37.90 17.56
C SER A 280 51.10 38.44 18.01
#